data_23b5a13b9f5a49c0aacd18bd04d76718
#
_entry.id   23b5a13b9f5a49c0aacd18bd04d76718
#
_cell.length_a   1.000
_cell.length_b   1.000
_cell.length_c   1.000
_cell.angle_alpha   90.00
_cell.angle_beta   90.00
_cell.angle_gamma   90.00
#
_symmetry.space_group_name_H-M   'P 1'
#
loop_
_entity.id
_entity.type
_entity.pdbx_description
1 polymer ?
#
loop_
_entity_poly.entity_id
_entity_poly.type
_entity_poly.pdbx_seq_one_letter_code
_entity_poly.pdbx_strand_id
1 'polypeptide(L)'
;MSKLVGLVGWRGMVGSVLMDRMQTEGDFELIEPLFFSTSNSGGKAPALAKNETTLQDAFNIDALKRCEIIITAQGGDYTAEVFPKLRAAGWKGHWIDAASTLRMDKEAVIILDPVNLPVIQKALAAGGKNWIGGNCTVSCMLMGVGALYKAGLVEWMSTQTYQAASGGGAQHMRELLTQYGTLNAEIKALLDDPKSSILEIDRLVAAKQRSLSATETANFGVPLGGSLIPWIDKDLGIGKSQYEPGWGLSKEEWKGMAETNKILGQGEGFGTPAVPVDGFCVRIGAMRCHSQALTFKLKKNVPVADIEAMIAADNQWVKLVPNTREASIRDLT
;
A
#
# COMPACT_ATOMS: atom_id res chain seq x y z
N MET A 1 6.53 32.19 5.86
CA MET A 1 7.06 31.29 6.91
C MET A 1 6.77 29.87 6.46
N SER A 2 7.75 28.96 6.60
CA SER A 2 7.54 27.53 6.34
C SER A 2 6.57 26.94 7.38
N LYS A 3 5.73 25.99 6.96
CA LYS A 3 4.77 25.35 7.85
C LYS A 3 5.46 24.35 8.76
N LEU A 4 5.07 24.30 10.03
CA LEU A 4 5.54 23.27 10.96
C LEU A 4 4.82 21.95 10.62
N VAL A 5 5.60 20.93 10.23
CA VAL A 5 5.12 19.63 9.80
C VAL A 5 5.61 18.53 10.72
N GLY A 6 4.70 17.87 11.40
CA GLY A 6 4.97 16.73 12.25
C GLY A 6 5.14 15.45 11.43
N LEU A 7 6.24 14.72 11.63
CA LEU A 7 6.58 13.48 10.93
C LEU A 7 6.59 12.31 11.92
N VAL A 8 5.65 11.39 11.79
CA VAL A 8 5.44 10.24 12.67
C VAL A 8 5.61 8.94 11.89
N GLY A 9 6.31 7.94 12.46
CA GLY A 9 6.55 6.66 11.79
C GLY A 9 7.55 6.70 10.64
N TRP A 10 8.33 7.75 10.55
CA TRP A 10 9.29 8.05 9.48
C TRP A 10 10.42 7.01 9.33
N ARG A 11 10.66 6.15 10.33
CA ARG A 11 11.66 5.05 10.30
C ARG A 11 11.12 3.72 9.83
N GLY A 12 9.80 3.58 9.72
CA GLY A 12 9.15 2.36 9.20
C GLY A 12 9.36 2.19 7.70
N MET A 13 8.92 1.06 7.14
CA MET A 13 9.08 0.77 5.70
C MET A 13 8.49 1.87 4.81
N VAL A 14 7.25 2.27 5.05
CA VAL A 14 6.56 3.32 4.30
C VAL A 14 7.19 4.69 4.60
N GLY A 15 7.42 4.97 5.89
CA GLY A 15 7.97 6.26 6.34
C GLY A 15 9.35 6.53 5.76
N SER A 16 10.26 5.56 5.75
CA SER A 16 11.61 5.76 5.20
C SER A 16 11.61 5.99 3.69
N VAL A 17 10.73 5.32 2.95
CA VAL A 17 10.56 5.58 1.50
C VAL A 17 9.99 6.98 1.27
N LEU A 18 9.01 7.42 2.09
CA LEU A 18 8.48 8.78 2.01
C LEU A 18 9.56 9.81 2.29
N MET A 19 10.38 9.63 3.35
CA MET A 19 11.48 10.53 3.69
C MET A 19 12.50 10.67 2.55
N ASP A 20 12.87 9.53 1.94
CA ASP A 20 13.79 9.49 0.80
C ASP A 20 13.23 10.26 -0.41
N ARG A 21 11.95 10.05 -0.73
CA ARG A 21 11.27 10.79 -1.81
C ARG A 21 11.16 12.27 -1.52
N MET A 22 10.70 12.66 -0.34
CA MET A 22 10.61 14.08 0.07
C MET A 22 11.97 14.78 0.02
N GLN A 23 13.06 14.06 0.32
CA GLN A 23 14.41 14.60 0.19
C GLN A 23 14.81 14.78 -1.27
N THR A 24 14.54 13.78 -2.11
CA THR A 24 14.87 13.79 -3.55
C THR A 24 14.11 14.89 -4.29
N GLU A 25 12.83 15.11 -3.94
CA GLU A 25 11.97 16.12 -4.57
C GLU A 25 12.17 17.55 -3.96
N GLY A 26 12.98 17.68 -2.92
CA GLY A 26 13.22 18.98 -2.28
C GLY A 26 12.12 19.46 -1.34
N ASP A 27 11.17 18.61 -0.97
CA ASP A 27 10.01 19.00 -0.13
C ASP A 27 10.42 19.53 1.24
N PHE A 28 11.56 19.05 1.78
CA PHE A 28 12.09 19.55 3.05
C PHE A 28 12.49 21.04 3.00
N GLU A 29 12.73 21.61 1.84
CA GLU A 29 13.02 23.04 1.71
C GLU A 29 11.78 23.89 2.00
N LEU A 30 10.60 23.35 1.77
CA LEU A 30 9.31 24.03 1.88
C LEU A 30 8.71 24.00 3.29
N ILE A 31 9.24 23.14 4.18
CA ILE A 31 8.65 22.85 5.50
C ILE A 31 9.64 23.08 6.63
N GLU A 32 9.11 23.25 7.85
CA GLU A 32 9.84 23.09 9.12
C GLU A 32 9.49 21.71 9.69
N PRO A 33 10.39 20.70 9.58
CA PRO A 33 10.08 19.34 10.00
C PRO A 33 10.25 19.17 11.51
N LEU A 34 9.27 18.56 12.16
CA LEU A 34 9.29 18.15 13.56
C LEU A 34 9.12 16.64 13.64
N PHE A 35 10.12 15.93 14.17
CA PHE A 35 10.15 14.48 14.18
C PHE A 35 9.62 13.91 15.49
N PHE A 36 8.71 12.94 15.36
CA PHE A 36 8.09 12.25 16.48
C PHE A 36 8.51 10.78 16.55
N SER A 37 8.52 10.21 17.75
CA SER A 37 8.82 8.80 17.98
C SER A 37 7.90 8.22 19.03
N THR A 38 7.45 6.98 18.80
CA THR A 38 6.68 6.20 19.76
C THR A 38 7.56 5.42 20.76
N SER A 39 8.86 5.28 20.48
CA SER A 39 9.77 4.40 21.25
C SER A 39 11.08 5.07 21.67
N ASN A 40 11.37 6.27 21.18
CA ASN A 40 12.65 6.97 21.44
C ASN A 40 12.45 8.48 21.59
N SER A 41 11.44 8.88 22.36
CA SER A 41 11.24 10.29 22.74
C SER A 41 12.45 10.84 23.47
N GLY A 42 12.85 12.08 23.19
CA GLY A 42 14.05 12.71 23.75
C GLY A 42 15.35 12.33 23.01
N GLY A 43 15.32 11.33 22.12
CA GLY A 43 16.46 10.96 21.29
C GLY A 43 16.79 11.99 20.22
N LYS A 44 17.93 11.83 19.55
CA LYS A 44 18.37 12.72 18.46
C LYS A 44 17.50 12.54 17.23
N ALA A 45 17.01 13.63 16.66
CA ALA A 45 16.30 13.64 15.38
C ALA A 45 17.26 13.39 14.19
N PRO A 46 16.76 13.00 13.01
CA PRO A 46 17.57 12.81 11.82
C PRO A 46 18.19 14.13 11.34
N ALA A 47 19.19 14.05 10.45
CA ALA A 47 19.88 15.22 9.89
C ALA A 47 18.97 16.19 9.12
N LEU A 48 17.78 15.73 8.74
CA LEU A 48 16.74 16.55 8.10
C LEU A 48 16.02 17.52 9.06
N ALA A 49 16.20 17.34 10.37
CA ALA A 49 15.67 18.27 11.36
C ALA A 49 16.41 19.62 11.25
N LYS A 50 15.65 20.70 11.41
CA LYS A 50 16.18 22.07 11.33
C LYS A 50 16.33 22.69 12.72
N ASN A 51 15.28 23.29 13.25
CA ASN A 51 15.32 24.01 14.52
C ASN A 51 15.21 23.07 15.74
N GLU A 52 14.38 22.03 15.68
CA GLU A 52 14.20 21.07 16.77
C GLU A 52 14.89 19.73 16.46
N THR A 53 16.05 19.50 17.04
CA THR A 53 16.90 18.34 16.77
C THR A 53 16.66 17.17 17.73
N THR A 54 15.62 17.27 18.56
CA THR A 54 15.22 16.25 19.53
C THR A 54 13.87 15.64 19.12
N LEU A 55 13.78 14.31 19.17
CA LEU A 55 12.55 13.58 18.88
C LEU A 55 11.48 13.88 19.92
N GLN A 56 10.31 14.27 19.47
CA GLN A 56 9.13 14.49 20.31
C GLN A 56 8.41 13.16 20.58
N ASP A 57 7.67 13.12 21.68
CA ASP A 57 6.77 11.98 21.96
C ASP A 57 5.56 12.00 21.00
N ALA A 58 5.39 10.93 20.26
CA ALA A 58 4.31 10.78 19.28
C ALA A 58 2.90 10.70 19.92
N PHE A 59 2.80 10.47 21.22
CA PHE A 59 1.54 10.45 21.97
C PHE A 59 1.26 11.77 22.70
N ASN A 60 2.20 12.72 22.70
CA ASN A 60 2.00 14.02 23.30
C ASN A 60 1.12 14.92 22.42
N ILE A 61 -0.15 15.03 22.80
CA ILE A 61 -1.15 15.80 22.06
C ILE A 61 -0.79 17.28 21.97
N ASP A 62 -0.20 17.87 23.01
CA ASP A 62 0.18 19.29 23.00
C ASP A 62 1.35 19.55 22.05
N ALA A 63 2.32 18.65 21.95
CA ALA A 63 3.39 18.74 20.97
C ALA A 63 2.86 18.59 19.53
N LEU A 64 1.95 17.64 19.29
CA LEU A 64 1.32 17.43 17.99
C LEU A 64 0.45 18.62 17.56
N LYS A 65 -0.26 19.28 18.48
CA LYS A 65 -1.10 20.46 18.20
C LYS A 65 -0.31 21.64 17.66
N ARG A 66 0.98 21.71 17.87
CA ARG A 66 1.85 22.77 17.33
C ARG A 66 1.95 22.69 15.80
N CYS A 67 1.80 21.48 15.23
CA CYS A 67 1.97 21.25 13.81
C CYS A 67 0.74 21.73 13.02
N GLU A 68 0.97 22.42 11.92
CA GLU A 68 -0.07 22.77 10.95
C GLU A 68 -0.47 21.55 10.08
N ILE A 69 0.51 20.66 9.86
CA ILE A 69 0.34 19.41 9.10
C ILE A 69 0.99 18.31 9.92
N ILE A 70 0.34 17.15 9.99
CA ILE A 70 0.94 15.92 10.52
C ILE A 70 0.91 14.89 9.41
N ILE A 71 2.08 14.30 9.12
CA ILE A 71 2.25 13.20 8.19
C ILE A 71 2.61 11.96 9.01
N THR A 72 1.80 10.91 8.92
CA THR A 72 2.01 9.68 9.68
C THR A 72 2.09 8.44 8.78
N ALA A 73 3.07 7.59 9.07
CA ALA A 73 3.21 6.24 8.56
C ALA A 73 3.38 5.24 9.73
N GLN A 74 2.83 5.59 10.91
CA GLN A 74 3.01 4.80 12.15
C GLN A 74 2.08 3.58 12.20
N GLY A 75 1.00 3.59 11.40
CA GLY A 75 0.05 2.47 11.32
C GLY A 75 -1.30 2.76 11.96
N GLY A 76 -2.26 1.84 11.73
CA GLY A 76 -3.65 2.04 12.05
C GLY A 76 -3.96 2.20 13.52
N ASP A 77 -3.28 1.47 14.39
CA ASP A 77 -3.50 1.54 15.85
C ASP A 77 -3.13 2.93 16.39
N TYR A 78 -2.02 3.50 15.91
CA TYR A 78 -1.63 4.87 16.25
C TYR A 78 -2.70 5.88 15.81
N THR A 79 -3.19 5.74 14.59
CA THR A 79 -4.24 6.63 14.07
C THR A 79 -5.53 6.51 14.88
N ALA A 80 -5.96 5.28 15.17
CA ALA A 80 -7.15 5.02 15.97
C ALA A 80 -7.08 5.62 17.38
N GLU A 81 -5.89 5.66 17.97
CA GLU A 81 -5.67 6.22 19.30
C GLU A 81 -5.49 7.73 19.28
N VAL A 82 -4.62 8.26 18.43
CA VAL A 82 -4.15 9.65 18.51
C VAL A 82 -5.05 10.62 17.76
N PHE A 83 -5.53 10.25 16.57
CA PHE A 83 -6.33 11.16 15.74
C PHE A 83 -7.59 11.70 16.45
N PRO A 84 -8.44 10.87 17.08
CA PRO A 84 -9.63 11.37 17.76
C PRO A 84 -9.28 12.26 18.97
N LYS A 85 -8.24 11.93 19.74
CA LYS A 85 -7.77 12.75 20.87
C LYS A 85 -7.30 14.13 20.39
N LEU A 86 -6.55 14.15 19.27
CA LEU A 86 -6.02 15.37 18.70
C LEU A 86 -7.13 16.27 18.17
N ARG A 87 -8.14 15.72 17.49
CA ARG A 87 -9.33 16.46 17.04
C ARG A 87 -10.16 16.97 18.22
N ALA A 88 -10.39 16.15 19.24
CA ALA A 88 -11.10 16.53 20.47
C ALA A 88 -10.38 17.67 21.24
N ALA A 89 -9.04 17.70 21.19
CA ALA A 89 -8.23 18.79 21.72
C ALA A 89 -8.29 20.10 20.90
N GLY A 90 -9.13 20.16 19.84
CA GLY A 90 -9.37 21.33 19.03
C GLY A 90 -8.37 21.60 17.90
N TRP A 91 -7.50 20.63 17.58
CA TRP A 91 -6.56 20.77 16.46
C TRP A 91 -7.31 20.80 15.12
N LYS A 92 -6.99 21.79 14.27
CA LYS A 92 -7.63 22.03 12.98
C LYS A 92 -6.65 21.90 11.80
N GLY A 93 -5.46 21.35 12.02
CA GLY A 93 -4.46 21.12 10.97
C GLY A 93 -4.81 19.99 10.02
N HIS A 94 -3.95 19.77 9.04
CA HIS A 94 -4.08 18.72 8.06
C HIS A 94 -3.45 17.42 8.56
N TRP A 95 -4.23 16.33 8.53
CA TRP A 95 -3.78 14.98 8.81
C TRP A 95 -3.55 14.23 7.50
N ILE A 96 -2.31 13.78 7.26
CA ILE A 96 -1.91 12.98 6.12
C ILE A 96 -1.46 11.62 6.64
N ASP A 97 -2.08 10.54 6.20
CA ASP A 97 -1.89 9.22 6.82
C ASP A 97 -1.77 8.11 5.78
N ALA A 98 -0.77 7.27 5.92
CA ALA A 98 -0.60 6.08 5.10
C ALA A 98 -1.52 4.92 5.55
N ALA A 99 -1.99 4.93 6.80
CA ALA A 99 -2.80 3.86 7.37
C ALA A 99 -4.23 3.83 6.80
N SER A 100 -4.85 2.64 6.83
CA SER A 100 -6.20 2.44 6.28
C SER A 100 -7.35 2.88 7.20
N THR A 101 -7.07 3.25 8.44
CA THR A 101 -8.08 3.47 9.49
C THR A 101 -9.14 4.48 9.09
N LEU A 102 -8.75 5.58 8.45
CA LEU A 102 -9.67 6.65 8.03
C LEU A 102 -10.05 6.60 6.55
N ARG A 103 -9.60 5.62 5.76
CA ARG A 103 -9.85 5.61 4.31
C ARG A 103 -11.31 5.71 3.94
N MET A 104 -12.17 5.03 4.68
CA MET A 104 -13.61 5.02 4.39
C MET A 104 -14.41 6.00 5.23
N ASP A 105 -13.75 6.83 6.05
CA ASP A 105 -14.40 7.93 6.77
C ASP A 105 -14.96 8.96 5.77
N LYS A 106 -16.15 9.50 6.07
CA LYS A 106 -16.86 10.44 5.18
C LYS A 106 -16.13 11.77 5.00
N GLU A 107 -15.38 12.19 6.02
CA GLU A 107 -14.61 13.44 6.01
C GLU A 107 -13.18 13.25 5.46
N ALA A 108 -12.80 12.02 5.10
CA ALA A 108 -11.49 11.72 4.57
C ALA A 108 -11.50 11.56 3.05
N VAL A 109 -10.45 12.07 2.43
CA VAL A 109 -10.16 11.89 1.00
C VAL A 109 -9.01 10.91 0.85
N ILE A 110 -9.20 9.88 0.02
CA ILE A 110 -8.07 9.04 -0.40
C ILE A 110 -7.32 9.79 -1.50
N ILE A 111 -6.05 10.09 -1.24
CA ILE A 111 -5.22 10.87 -2.15
C ILE A 111 -4.42 9.98 -3.09
N LEU A 112 -4.54 10.25 -4.37
CA LEU A 112 -3.74 9.70 -5.46
C LEU A 112 -3.70 10.76 -6.57
N ASP A 113 -2.97 11.85 -6.33
CA ASP A 113 -3.03 13.09 -7.10
C ASP A 113 -2.89 12.91 -8.63
N PRO A 114 -2.01 12.02 -9.18
CA PRO A 114 -1.98 11.80 -10.63
C PRO A 114 -3.30 11.26 -11.20
N VAL A 115 -4.14 10.64 -10.35
CA VAL A 115 -5.42 10.05 -10.75
C VAL A 115 -6.61 10.95 -10.39
N ASN A 116 -6.64 11.51 -9.17
CA ASN A 116 -7.82 12.18 -8.63
C ASN A 116 -7.61 13.61 -8.14
N LEU A 117 -6.64 14.33 -8.70
CA LEU A 117 -6.36 15.73 -8.32
C LEU A 117 -7.62 16.62 -8.23
N PRO A 118 -8.60 16.53 -9.16
CA PRO A 118 -9.83 17.33 -9.05
C PRO A 118 -10.65 17.03 -7.78
N VAL A 119 -10.69 15.77 -7.32
CA VAL A 119 -11.38 15.38 -6.08
C VAL A 119 -10.67 15.99 -4.88
N ILE A 120 -9.32 15.92 -4.86
CA ILE A 120 -8.49 16.50 -3.81
C ILE A 120 -8.69 18.02 -3.75
N GLN A 121 -8.61 18.71 -4.88
CA GLN A 121 -8.76 20.16 -4.96
C GLN A 121 -10.16 20.62 -4.50
N LYS A 122 -11.21 19.92 -4.92
CA LYS A 122 -12.59 20.19 -4.47
C LYS A 122 -12.72 20.04 -2.97
N ALA A 123 -12.19 18.97 -2.39
CA ALA A 123 -12.23 18.74 -0.97
C ALA A 123 -11.41 19.79 -0.20
N LEU A 124 -10.23 20.17 -0.70
CA LEU A 124 -9.40 21.21 -0.10
C LEU A 124 -10.12 22.56 -0.07
N ALA A 125 -10.75 22.94 -1.19
CA ALA A 125 -11.56 24.16 -1.28
C ALA A 125 -12.76 24.17 -0.33
N ALA A 126 -13.33 22.98 -0.04
CA ALA A 126 -14.40 22.80 0.94
C ALA A 126 -13.91 22.76 2.40
N GLY A 127 -12.61 22.93 2.65
CA GLY A 127 -12.03 22.94 4.00
C GLY A 127 -11.64 21.57 4.52
N GLY A 128 -11.56 20.53 3.67
CA GLY A 128 -11.10 19.18 4.02
C GLY A 128 -9.76 19.17 4.73
N LYS A 129 -9.58 18.26 5.68
CA LYS A 129 -8.40 18.19 6.56
C LYS A 129 -7.81 16.79 6.69
N ASN A 130 -8.47 15.75 6.18
CA ASN A 130 -8.07 14.36 6.36
C ASN A 130 -7.70 13.75 4.99
N TRP A 131 -6.41 13.49 4.78
CA TRP A 131 -5.82 13.07 3.51
C TRP A 131 -5.17 11.71 3.70
N ILE A 132 -5.75 10.67 3.12
CA ILE A 132 -5.36 9.30 3.43
C ILE A 132 -4.78 8.63 2.18
N GLY A 133 -3.61 8.06 2.32
CA GLY A 133 -3.01 7.25 1.26
C GLY A 133 -3.87 6.03 0.92
N GLY A 134 -4.03 5.73 -0.36
CA GLY A 134 -4.78 4.57 -0.83
C GLY A 134 -4.12 3.24 -0.49
N ASN A 135 -4.86 2.15 -0.66
CA ASN A 135 -4.31 0.81 -0.63
C ASN A 135 -3.22 0.64 -1.71
N CYS A 136 -2.17 -0.09 -1.40
CA CYS A 136 -1.00 -0.21 -2.29
C CYS A 136 -1.34 -0.80 -3.66
N THR A 137 -2.18 -1.84 -3.71
CA THR A 137 -2.58 -2.47 -4.97
C THR A 137 -3.59 -1.63 -5.73
N VAL A 138 -4.55 -1.00 -5.04
CA VAL A 138 -5.51 -0.08 -5.68
C VAL A 138 -4.79 1.13 -6.28
N SER A 139 -3.85 1.73 -5.56
CA SER A 139 -3.06 2.84 -6.07
C SER A 139 -2.21 2.43 -7.27
N CYS A 140 -1.53 1.28 -7.20
CA CYS A 140 -0.74 0.73 -8.31
C CYS A 140 -1.60 0.51 -9.56
N MET A 141 -2.77 -0.10 -9.41
CA MET A 141 -3.74 -0.35 -10.46
C MET A 141 -4.24 0.94 -11.10
N LEU A 142 -4.72 1.89 -10.30
CA LEU A 142 -5.26 3.15 -10.81
C LEU A 142 -4.18 4.04 -11.44
N MET A 143 -2.95 4.00 -10.95
CA MET A 143 -1.84 4.66 -11.64
C MET A 143 -1.65 4.09 -13.04
N GLY A 144 -1.73 2.76 -13.21
CA GLY A 144 -1.56 2.09 -14.50
C GLY A 144 -2.72 2.28 -15.48
N VAL A 145 -3.96 2.24 -15.01
CA VAL A 145 -5.15 2.23 -15.88
C VAL A 145 -6.16 3.36 -15.59
N GLY A 146 -5.80 4.32 -14.76
CA GLY A 146 -6.65 5.45 -14.37
C GLY A 146 -7.16 6.27 -15.57
N ALA A 147 -6.36 6.37 -16.64
CA ALA A 147 -6.77 7.01 -17.89
C ALA A 147 -8.10 6.47 -18.44
N LEU A 148 -8.29 5.14 -18.38
CA LEU A 148 -9.49 4.48 -18.90
C LEU A 148 -10.72 4.80 -18.04
N TYR A 149 -10.53 4.94 -16.74
CA TYR A 149 -11.58 5.37 -15.81
C TYR A 149 -11.94 6.85 -16.02
N LYS A 150 -10.93 7.73 -16.15
CA LYS A 150 -11.14 9.16 -16.44
C LYS A 150 -11.90 9.36 -17.75
N ALA A 151 -11.63 8.52 -18.75
CA ALA A 151 -12.35 8.51 -20.02
C ALA A 151 -13.75 7.86 -19.96
N GLY A 152 -14.17 7.37 -18.78
CA GLY A 152 -15.47 6.72 -18.57
C GLY A 152 -15.65 5.41 -19.33
N LEU A 153 -14.56 4.77 -19.76
CA LEU A 153 -14.59 3.60 -20.64
C LEU A 153 -14.82 2.29 -19.90
N VAL A 154 -14.42 2.18 -18.62
CA VAL A 154 -14.48 0.92 -17.87
C VAL A 154 -15.91 0.61 -17.47
N GLU A 155 -16.40 -0.57 -17.86
CA GLU A 155 -17.70 -1.12 -17.44
C GLU A 155 -17.55 -1.91 -16.14
N TRP A 156 -16.57 -2.83 -16.07
CA TRP A 156 -16.14 -3.55 -14.89
C TRP A 156 -14.68 -3.98 -15.03
N MET A 157 -14.07 -4.38 -13.92
CA MET A 157 -12.71 -4.88 -13.89
C MET A 157 -12.56 -6.03 -12.89
N SER A 158 -11.69 -6.98 -13.24
CA SER A 158 -11.16 -8.00 -12.33
C SER A 158 -9.64 -7.85 -12.21
N THR A 159 -9.12 -7.89 -10.98
CA THR A 159 -7.70 -7.75 -10.68
C THR A 159 -7.19 -8.96 -9.90
N GLN A 160 -6.18 -9.64 -10.41
CA GLN A 160 -5.42 -10.66 -9.70
C GLN A 160 -4.11 -10.04 -9.23
N THR A 161 -3.94 -9.91 -7.92
CA THR A 161 -2.77 -9.25 -7.35
C THR A 161 -1.73 -10.26 -6.90
N TYR A 162 -0.47 -9.98 -7.20
CA TYR A 162 0.71 -10.71 -6.73
C TYR A 162 1.47 -9.79 -5.77
N GLN A 163 1.17 -9.91 -4.48
CA GLN A 163 1.60 -8.93 -3.48
C GLN A 163 2.89 -9.34 -2.78
N ALA A 164 3.89 -8.49 -2.87
CA ALA A 164 5.18 -8.66 -2.20
C ALA A 164 5.06 -8.57 -0.66
N ALA A 165 6.03 -9.15 0.05
CA ALA A 165 6.11 -9.17 1.50
C ALA A 165 6.13 -7.76 2.13
N SER A 166 6.67 -6.76 1.43
CA SER A 166 6.74 -5.37 1.90
C SER A 166 5.37 -4.76 2.26
N GLY A 167 4.27 -5.25 1.66
CA GLY A 167 2.90 -4.85 2.03
C GLY A 167 2.53 -5.18 3.48
N GLY A 168 3.14 -6.19 4.09
CA GLY A 168 3.03 -6.51 5.51
C GLY A 168 4.02 -5.75 6.41
N GLY A 169 4.97 -5.03 5.81
CA GLY A 169 5.98 -4.26 6.53
C GLY A 169 7.31 -5.01 6.76
N ALA A 170 8.23 -4.36 7.47
CA ALA A 170 9.61 -4.82 7.62
C ALA A 170 9.74 -6.20 8.29
N GLN A 171 8.87 -6.53 9.24
CA GLN A 171 8.91 -7.83 9.93
C GLN A 171 8.55 -8.98 8.97
N HIS A 172 7.55 -8.80 8.13
CA HIS A 172 7.19 -9.75 7.07
C HIS A 172 8.34 -9.97 6.07
N MET A 173 9.03 -8.89 5.68
CA MET A 173 10.20 -9.00 4.81
C MET A 173 11.34 -9.80 5.47
N ARG A 174 11.60 -9.57 6.76
CA ARG A 174 12.61 -10.31 7.52
C ARG A 174 12.24 -11.79 7.64
N GLU A 175 10.98 -12.09 7.96
CA GLU A 175 10.47 -13.46 8.06
C GLU A 175 10.64 -14.21 6.74
N LEU A 176 10.28 -13.61 5.60
CA LEU A 176 10.48 -14.22 4.28
C LEU A 176 11.95 -14.56 4.02
N LEU A 177 12.88 -13.65 4.34
CA LEU A 177 14.31 -13.90 4.18
C LEU A 177 14.80 -15.02 5.11
N THR A 178 14.30 -15.09 6.33
CA THR A 178 14.60 -16.18 7.28
C THR A 178 14.10 -17.51 6.74
N GLN A 179 12.88 -17.58 6.22
CA GLN A 179 12.33 -18.79 5.59
C GLN A 179 13.19 -19.26 4.41
N TYR A 180 13.61 -18.36 3.53
CA TYR A 180 14.53 -18.70 2.43
C TYR A 180 15.87 -19.26 2.95
N GLY A 181 16.44 -18.65 3.99
CA GLY A 181 17.65 -19.15 4.63
C GLY A 181 17.47 -20.56 5.19
N THR A 182 16.38 -20.81 5.90
CA THR A 182 16.04 -22.12 6.46
C THR A 182 15.87 -23.18 5.36
N LEU A 183 15.13 -22.87 4.30
CA LEU A 183 14.95 -23.79 3.16
C LEU A 183 16.26 -24.09 2.45
N ASN A 184 17.07 -23.08 2.18
CA ASN A 184 18.37 -23.27 1.55
C ASN A 184 19.34 -24.11 2.39
N ALA A 185 19.35 -23.90 3.71
CA ALA A 185 20.21 -24.66 4.61
C ALA A 185 19.88 -26.17 4.61
N GLU A 186 18.60 -26.52 4.48
CA GLU A 186 18.12 -27.91 4.44
C GLU A 186 18.68 -28.69 3.24
N ILE A 187 18.82 -28.03 2.10
CA ILE A 187 19.16 -28.70 0.83
C ILE A 187 20.54 -28.34 0.29
N LYS A 188 21.30 -27.50 0.99
CA LYS A 188 22.55 -26.94 0.47
C LYS A 188 23.53 -28.00 -0.02
N ALA A 189 23.74 -29.08 0.74
CA ALA A 189 24.65 -30.15 0.36
C ALA A 189 24.23 -30.87 -0.93
N LEU A 190 22.90 -30.98 -1.16
CA LEU A 190 22.38 -31.57 -2.39
C LEU A 190 22.51 -30.62 -3.59
N LEU A 191 22.38 -29.32 -3.37
CA LEU A 191 22.60 -28.33 -4.43
C LEU A 191 24.05 -28.25 -4.86
N ASP A 192 24.97 -28.48 -3.94
CA ASP A 192 26.41 -28.47 -4.24
C ASP A 192 26.88 -29.75 -5.00
N ASP A 193 26.10 -30.83 -5.01
CA ASP A 193 26.34 -32.06 -5.78
C ASP A 193 25.43 -32.10 -7.03
N PRO A 194 26.01 -31.92 -8.25
CA PRO A 194 25.24 -31.94 -9.49
C PRO A 194 24.58 -33.30 -9.83
N LYS A 195 24.91 -34.36 -9.09
CA LYS A 195 24.30 -35.69 -9.24
C LYS A 195 23.08 -35.88 -8.37
N SER A 196 22.79 -34.95 -7.48
CA SER A 196 21.63 -35.01 -6.62
C SER A 196 20.31 -35.02 -7.40
N SER A 197 19.37 -35.85 -6.97
CA SER A 197 18.05 -35.92 -7.58
C SER A 197 17.25 -34.65 -7.26
N ILE A 198 16.73 -33.98 -8.29
CA ILE A 198 15.85 -32.81 -8.08
C ILE A 198 14.56 -33.18 -7.34
N LEU A 199 14.02 -34.40 -7.50
CA LEU A 199 12.85 -34.86 -6.77
C LEU A 199 13.15 -35.06 -5.27
N GLU A 200 14.37 -35.44 -4.91
CA GLU A 200 14.77 -35.51 -3.50
C GLU A 200 14.88 -34.11 -2.91
N ILE A 201 15.46 -33.16 -3.62
CA ILE A 201 15.55 -31.75 -3.23
C ILE A 201 14.13 -31.19 -3.02
N ASP A 202 13.21 -31.40 -3.98
CA ASP A 202 11.81 -30.95 -3.88
C ASP A 202 11.12 -31.54 -2.65
N ARG A 203 11.27 -32.85 -2.41
CA ARG A 203 10.71 -33.55 -1.27
C ARG A 203 11.18 -32.96 0.06
N LEU A 204 12.47 -32.63 0.18
CA LEU A 204 13.05 -32.06 1.40
C LEU A 204 12.57 -30.61 1.59
N VAL A 205 12.53 -29.79 0.54
CA VAL A 205 11.98 -28.43 0.61
C VAL A 205 10.53 -28.47 1.07
N ALA A 206 9.69 -29.30 0.47
CA ALA A 206 8.29 -29.42 0.84
C ALA A 206 8.09 -29.94 2.28
N ALA A 207 8.93 -30.88 2.73
CA ALA A 207 8.92 -31.36 4.11
C ALA A 207 9.32 -30.25 5.09
N LYS A 208 10.37 -29.49 4.74
CA LYS A 208 10.85 -28.39 5.57
C LYS A 208 9.83 -27.27 5.67
N GLN A 209 9.20 -26.86 4.58
CA GLN A 209 8.12 -25.88 4.60
C GLN A 209 7.01 -26.25 5.57
N ARG A 210 6.55 -27.51 5.55
CA ARG A 210 5.49 -28.00 6.45
C ARG A 210 5.92 -28.06 7.91
N SER A 211 7.22 -28.07 8.20
CA SER A 211 7.80 -28.16 9.55
C SER A 211 8.33 -26.82 10.08
N LEU A 212 8.15 -25.72 9.35
CA LEU A 212 8.50 -24.40 9.87
C LEU A 212 7.76 -24.12 11.19
N SER A 213 8.48 -23.61 12.16
CA SER A 213 7.95 -23.32 13.48
C SER A 213 7.03 -22.10 13.49
N ALA A 214 6.23 -21.97 14.55
CA ALA A 214 5.38 -20.79 14.77
C ALA A 214 6.19 -19.47 14.82
N THR A 215 7.46 -19.52 15.21
CA THR A 215 8.36 -18.36 15.21
C THR A 215 8.81 -17.98 13.79
N GLU A 216 9.00 -18.96 12.93
CA GLU A 216 9.39 -18.75 11.53
C GLU A 216 8.23 -18.33 10.63
N THR A 217 6.99 -18.42 11.11
CA THR A 217 5.77 -18.03 10.41
C THR A 217 4.93 -17.01 11.20
N ALA A 218 5.53 -16.32 12.18
CA ALA A 218 4.82 -15.50 13.15
C ALA A 218 4.04 -14.33 12.53
N ASN A 219 4.52 -13.77 11.43
CA ASN A 219 3.91 -12.62 10.77
C ASN A 219 2.93 -13.05 9.65
N PHE A 220 3.27 -14.05 8.85
CA PHE A 220 2.39 -14.55 7.79
C PHE A 220 1.37 -15.59 8.29
N GLY A 221 1.63 -16.23 9.43
CA GLY A 221 0.83 -17.32 9.96
C GLY A 221 1.07 -18.68 9.29
N VAL A 222 1.67 -18.68 8.10
CA VAL A 222 1.96 -19.87 7.28
C VAL A 222 3.26 -19.64 6.48
N PRO A 223 3.88 -20.70 5.93
CA PRO A 223 5.06 -20.56 5.07
C PRO A 223 4.77 -19.76 3.80
N LEU A 224 5.61 -18.75 3.51
CA LEU A 224 5.58 -18.00 2.24
C LEU A 224 6.80 -18.31 1.36
N GLY A 225 7.97 -18.59 1.96
CA GLY A 225 9.18 -18.92 1.20
C GLY A 225 8.96 -20.13 0.30
N GLY A 226 9.14 -19.95 -1.02
CA GLY A 226 8.89 -20.99 -2.03
C GLY A 226 7.41 -21.36 -2.23
N SER A 227 6.47 -20.49 -1.78
CA SER A 227 5.02 -20.72 -1.87
C SER A 227 4.27 -19.42 -2.15
N LEU A 228 2.96 -19.46 -2.04
CA LEU A 228 2.07 -18.31 -2.06
C LEU A 228 0.97 -18.45 -0.99
N ILE A 229 0.38 -17.34 -0.58
CA ILE A 229 -0.74 -17.31 0.37
C ILE A 229 -1.95 -16.71 -0.37
N PRO A 230 -3.02 -17.48 -0.65
CA PRO A 230 -4.15 -17.04 -1.44
C PRO A 230 -5.22 -16.29 -0.62
N TRP A 231 -4.80 -15.65 0.45
CA TRP A 231 -5.66 -14.84 1.31
C TRP A 231 -4.85 -13.74 1.99
N ILE A 232 -5.31 -12.49 1.91
CA ILE A 232 -4.65 -11.36 2.55
C ILE A 232 -5.66 -10.59 3.40
N ASP A 233 -5.26 -10.26 4.66
CA ASP A 233 -6.06 -9.53 5.64
C ASP A 233 -7.27 -10.34 6.14
N LYS A 234 -8.18 -9.70 6.87
CA LYS A 234 -9.29 -10.34 7.60
C LYS A 234 -10.42 -10.79 6.67
N ASP A 235 -11.10 -11.86 7.05
CA ASP A 235 -12.40 -12.21 6.47
C ASP A 235 -13.46 -11.21 6.97
N LEU A 236 -14.11 -10.52 6.07
CA LEU A 236 -15.17 -9.58 6.38
C LEU A 236 -16.52 -10.27 6.60
N GLY A 237 -16.66 -11.52 6.22
CA GLY A 237 -17.90 -12.28 6.33
C GLY A 237 -19.06 -11.73 5.49
N ILE A 238 -18.82 -10.71 4.63
CA ILE A 238 -19.86 -10.01 3.86
C ILE A 238 -20.58 -10.98 2.90
N GLY A 239 -19.85 -11.92 2.32
CA GLY A 239 -20.41 -12.93 1.43
C GLY A 239 -21.39 -13.87 2.12
N LYS A 240 -21.35 -13.97 3.44
CA LYS A 240 -22.25 -14.86 4.22
C LYS A 240 -23.68 -14.33 4.33
N SER A 241 -23.93 -13.06 4.05
CA SER A 241 -25.26 -12.44 4.14
C SER A 241 -25.97 -12.30 2.80
N GLN A 242 -25.24 -12.27 1.70
CA GLN A 242 -25.80 -12.08 0.33
C GLN A 242 -25.74 -13.32 -0.55
N TYR A 243 -24.83 -14.23 -0.27
CA TYR A 243 -24.61 -15.45 -1.02
C TYR A 243 -24.55 -16.62 -0.03
N GLU A 244 -24.84 -17.83 -0.47
CA GLU A 244 -24.83 -19.05 0.31
C GLU A 244 -23.65 -19.17 1.31
N PRO A 245 -23.83 -19.83 2.47
CA PRO A 245 -22.76 -20.00 3.46
C PRO A 245 -21.49 -20.58 2.86
N GLY A 246 -20.38 -19.88 2.96
CA GLY A 246 -19.09 -20.35 2.48
C GLY A 246 -18.34 -19.41 1.56
N TRP A 247 -18.93 -18.30 1.15
CA TRP A 247 -18.24 -17.27 0.37
C TRP A 247 -17.65 -16.23 1.32
N GLY A 248 -16.36 -16.34 1.60
CA GLY A 248 -15.60 -15.31 2.32
C GLY A 248 -15.09 -14.25 1.35
N LEU A 249 -15.06 -13.00 1.82
CA LEU A 249 -14.42 -11.90 1.13
C LEU A 249 -13.30 -11.38 2.01
N SER A 250 -12.07 -11.39 1.53
CA SER A 250 -10.97 -10.80 2.26
C SER A 250 -11.10 -9.27 2.27
N LYS A 251 -10.61 -8.65 3.35
CA LYS A 251 -10.61 -7.19 3.43
C LYS A 251 -9.78 -6.57 2.30
N GLU A 252 -8.73 -7.25 1.85
CA GLU A 252 -7.89 -6.78 0.77
C GLU A 252 -8.63 -6.73 -0.58
N GLU A 253 -9.41 -7.75 -0.90
CA GLU A 253 -10.27 -7.80 -2.10
C GLU A 253 -11.35 -6.73 -2.04
N TRP A 254 -12.03 -6.59 -0.89
CA TRP A 254 -13.04 -5.54 -0.67
C TRP A 254 -12.49 -4.12 -0.94
N LYS A 255 -11.23 -3.84 -0.55
CA LYS A 255 -10.56 -2.56 -0.82
C LYS A 255 -10.51 -2.27 -2.32
N GLY A 256 -10.35 -3.29 -3.15
CA GLY A 256 -10.33 -3.17 -4.62
C GLY A 256 -11.52 -2.36 -5.14
N MET A 257 -12.73 -2.73 -4.76
CA MET A 257 -13.95 -2.04 -5.16
C MET A 257 -14.17 -0.73 -4.39
N ALA A 258 -14.10 -0.77 -3.06
CA ALA A 258 -14.46 0.34 -2.21
C ALA A 258 -13.54 1.55 -2.40
N GLU A 259 -12.22 1.34 -2.36
CA GLU A 259 -11.25 2.42 -2.49
C GLU A 259 -11.15 2.94 -3.92
N THR A 260 -11.23 2.06 -4.95
CA THR A 260 -11.26 2.49 -6.36
C THR A 260 -12.35 3.52 -6.59
N ASN A 261 -13.57 3.21 -6.19
CA ASN A 261 -14.71 4.09 -6.40
C ASN A 261 -14.58 5.39 -5.59
N LYS A 262 -14.11 5.31 -4.35
CA LYS A 262 -13.87 6.50 -3.53
C LYS A 262 -12.79 7.41 -4.09
N ILE A 263 -11.67 6.87 -4.57
CA ILE A 263 -10.59 7.64 -5.22
C ILE A 263 -11.13 8.38 -6.45
N LEU A 264 -11.93 7.69 -7.27
CA LEU A 264 -12.50 8.24 -8.50
C LEU A 264 -13.70 9.18 -8.27
N GLY A 265 -14.17 9.33 -7.04
CA GLY A 265 -15.37 10.11 -6.73
C GLY A 265 -16.62 9.49 -7.32
N GLN A 266 -16.77 8.16 -7.24
CA GLN A 266 -17.89 7.38 -7.78
C GLN A 266 -18.59 6.58 -6.66
N GLY A 267 -19.82 6.15 -6.92
CA GLY A 267 -20.61 5.36 -5.99
C GLY A 267 -21.45 6.19 -5.03
N GLU A 268 -21.79 5.60 -3.89
CA GLU A 268 -22.65 6.23 -2.88
C GLU A 268 -22.05 7.57 -2.38
N GLY A 269 -22.86 8.61 -2.39
CA GLY A 269 -22.46 9.96 -1.96
C GLY A 269 -21.85 10.83 -3.06
N PHE A 270 -21.51 10.28 -4.24
CA PHE A 270 -20.91 11.05 -5.34
C PHE A 270 -21.86 11.34 -6.51
N GLY A 271 -23.04 10.71 -6.54
CA GLY A 271 -24.04 10.92 -7.59
C GLY A 271 -23.72 10.23 -8.93
N THR A 272 -22.63 9.48 -9.01
CA THR A 272 -22.23 8.67 -10.16
C THR A 272 -22.24 7.18 -9.78
N PRO A 273 -22.68 6.26 -10.65
CA PRO A 273 -22.66 4.83 -10.35
C PRO A 273 -21.25 4.33 -10.07
N ALA A 274 -21.12 3.42 -9.12
CA ALA A 274 -19.88 2.71 -8.87
C ALA A 274 -19.52 1.81 -10.06
N VAL A 275 -18.23 1.72 -10.37
CA VAL A 275 -17.70 0.72 -11.30
C VAL A 275 -17.43 -0.57 -10.53
N PRO A 276 -17.97 -1.72 -10.94
CA PRO A 276 -17.65 -2.99 -10.33
C PRO A 276 -16.17 -3.33 -10.49
N VAL A 277 -15.50 -3.61 -9.38
CA VAL A 277 -14.13 -4.12 -9.35
C VAL A 277 -14.13 -5.36 -8.46
N ASP A 278 -13.76 -6.48 -9.02
CA ASP A 278 -13.62 -7.75 -8.32
C ASP A 278 -12.16 -8.20 -8.39
N GLY A 279 -11.75 -9.16 -7.58
CA GLY A 279 -10.37 -9.58 -7.62
C GLY A 279 -10.03 -10.73 -6.70
N PHE A 280 -8.78 -11.16 -6.83
CA PHE A 280 -8.18 -12.19 -6.00
C PHE A 280 -6.81 -11.72 -5.53
N CYS A 281 -6.59 -11.69 -4.23
CA CYS A 281 -5.38 -11.13 -3.63
C CYS A 281 -4.46 -12.23 -3.09
N VAL A 282 -3.27 -12.33 -3.68
CA VAL A 282 -2.28 -13.37 -3.35
C VAL A 282 -1.00 -12.74 -2.82
N ARG A 283 -0.52 -13.22 -1.66
CA ARG A 283 0.83 -12.91 -1.18
C ARG A 283 1.84 -13.84 -1.85
N ILE A 284 2.91 -13.30 -2.38
CA ILE A 284 3.99 -14.06 -3.04
C ILE A 284 5.33 -13.86 -2.36
N GLY A 285 6.27 -14.77 -2.61
CA GLY A 285 7.61 -14.73 -2.06
C GLY A 285 8.54 -13.66 -2.65
N ALA A 286 8.01 -12.51 -3.09
CA ALA A 286 8.78 -11.35 -3.52
C ALA A 286 8.98 -10.37 -2.35
N MET A 287 10.13 -9.71 -2.32
CA MET A 287 10.46 -8.74 -1.27
C MET A 287 9.68 -7.43 -1.41
N ARG A 288 9.68 -6.84 -2.60
CA ARG A 288 9.06 -5.55 -2.95
C ARG A 288 8.44 -5.63 -4.34
N CYS A 289 7.66 -4.60 -4.66
CA CYS A 289 6.96 -4.44 -5.93
C CYS A 289 5.80 -5.42 -6.10
N HIS A 290 4.60 -4.88 -6.06
CA HIS A 290 3.38 -5.63 -6.37
C HIS A 290 3.25 -5.74 -7.88
N SER A 291 2.78 -6.89 -8.35
CA SER A 291 2.37 -7.09 -9.74
C SER A 291 0.87 -7.39 -9.78
N GLN A 292 0.24 -7.08 -10.92
CA GLN A 292 -1.18 -7.33 -11.10
C GLN A 292 -1.47 -7.76 -12.52
N ALA A 293 -2.35 -8.75 -12.67
CA ALA A 293 -2.98 -9.10 -13.92
C ALA A 293 -4.39 -8.51 -13.91
N LEU A 294 -4.70 -7.64 -14.88
CA LEU A 294 -5.96 -6.92 -14.96
C LEU A 294 -6.76 -7.40 -16.16
N THR A 295 -8.03 -7.72 -15.94
CA THR A 295 -9.02 -7.97 -16.99
C THR A 295 -10.13 -6.95 -16.84
N PHE A 296 -10.43 -6.20 -17.89
CA PHE A 296 -11.52 -5.22 -17.85
C PHE A 296 -12.35 -5.26 -19.12
N LYS A 297 -13.64 -4.99 -18.97
CA LYS A 297 -14.56 -4.79 -20.05
C LYS A 297 -14.76 -3.30 -20.27
N LEU A 298 -14.65 -2.87 -21.52
CA LEU A 298 -14.95 -1.52 -21.92
C LEU A 298 -16.40 -1.39 -22.37
N LYS A 299 -17.01 -0.23 -22.12
CA LYS A 299 -18.38 0.11 -22.53
C LYS A 299 -18.55 0.21 -24.05
N LYS A 300 -17.46 0.36 -24.78
CA LYS A 300 -17.41 0.39 -26.24
C LYS A 300 -16.11 -0.22 -26.75
N ASN A 301 -16.10 -0.61 -28.01
CA ASN A 301 -14.87 -1.08 -28.66
C ASN A 301 -13.89 0.09 -28.84
N VAL A 302 -12.67 -0.07 -28.35
CA VAL A 302 -11.57 0.89 -28.46
C VAL A 302 -10.35 0.14 -29.00
N PRO A 303 -9.70 0.61 -30.07
CA PRO A 303 -8.46 0.00 -30.56
C PRO A 303 -7.38 -0.08 -29.48
N VAL A 304 -6.61 -1.16 -29.46
CA VAL A 304 -5.53 -1.35 -28.47
C VAL A 304 -4.52 -0.20 -28.51
N ALA A 305 -4.15 0.27 -29.69
CA ALA A 305 -3.23 1.40 -29.84
C ALA A 305 -3.74 2.69 -29.18
N ASP A 306 -5.05 2.94 -29.21
CA ASP A 306 -5.65 4.10 -28.54
C ASP A 306 -5.65 3.93 -27.01
N ILE A 307 -5.85 2.71 -26.52
CA ILE A 307 -5.74 2.37 -25.09
C ILE A 307 -4.31 2.62 -24.62
N GLU A 308 -3.33 2.10 -25.34
CA GLU A 308 -1.90 2.28 -25.05
C GLU A 308 -1.51 3.77 -25.05
N ALA A 309 -1.98 4.53 -26.03
CA ALA A 309 -1.73 5.96 -26.10
C ALA A 309 -2.35 6.72 -24.92
N MET A 310 -3.58 6.37 -24.50
CA MET A 310 -4.22 6.97 -23.33
C MET A 310 -3.43 6.69 -22.04
N ILE A 311 -2.98 5.44 -21.84
CA ILE A 311 -2.20 5.05 -20.67
C ILE A 311 -0.85 5.77 -20.66
N ALA A 312 -0.16 5.82 -21.78
CA ALA A 312 1.16 6.45 -21.90
C ALA A 312 1.11 7.98 -21.67
N ALA A 313 0.00 8.62 -21.99
CA ALA A 313 -0.18 10.06 -21.87
C ALA A 313 -0.75 10.50 -20.49
N ASP A 314 -1.18 9.58 -19.64
CA ASP A 314 -1.96 9.92 -18.45
C ASP A 314 -1.14 10.64 -17.37
N ASN A 315 0.04 10.12 -17.06
CA ASN A 315 0.91 10.72 -16.05
C ASN A 315 2.38 10.26 -16.19
N GLN A 316 3.30 11.08 -15.70
CA GLN A 316 4.75 10.85 -15.79
C GLN A 316 5.28 9.64 -15.00
N TRP A 317 4.49 9.06 -14.10
CA TRP A 317 4.87 7.94 -13.23
C TRP A 317 4.64 6.59 -13.90
N VAL A 318 3.93 6.56 -15.03
CA VAL A 318 3.58 5.33 -15.74
C VAL A 318 4.46 5.18 -16.97
N LYS A 319 5.07 4.01 -17.09
CA LYS A 319 5.83 3.60 -18.25
C LYS A 319 5.06 2.52 -18.99
N LEU A 320 4.65 2.81 -20.22
CA LEU A 320 4.13 1.79 -21.11
C LEU A 320 5.30 0.92 -21.61
N VAL A 321 5.21 -0.39 -21.36
CA VAL A 321 6.18 -1.37 -21.82
C VAL A 321 5.63 -2.06 -23.06
N PRO A 322 6.35 -2.11 -24.19
CA PRO A 322 5.91 -2.82 -25.38
C PRO A 322 5.61 -4.29 -25.07
N ASN A 323 4.51 -4.82 -25.61
CA ASN A 323 4.13 -6.23 -25.42
C ASN A 323 5.02 -7.16 -26.26
N THR A 324 6.30 -7.21 -25.91
CA THR A 324 7.28 -8.17 -26.45
C THR A 324 7.90 -8.93 -25.29
N ARG A 325 8.34 -10.16 -25.55
CA ARG A 325 9.00 -10.99 -24.54
C ARG A 325 10.23 -10.29 -23.93
N GLU A 326 11.06 -9.68 -24.76
CA GLU A 326 12.30 -9.02 -24.37
C GLU A 326 12.05 -7.79 -23.49
N ALA A 327 11.12 -6.94 -23.87
CA ALA A 327 10.74 -5.77 -23.10
C ALA A 327 10.08 -6.16 -21.77
N SER A 328 9.17 -7.13 -21.79
CA SER A 328 8.48 -7.61 -20.58
C SER A 328 9.47 -8.18 -19.55
N ILE A 329 10.41 -9.01 -19.98
CA ILE A 329 11.42 -9.57 -19.07
C ILE A 329 12.36 -8.48 -18.54
N ARG A 330 12.81 -7.55 -19.37
CA ARG A 330 13.73 -6.48 -18.95
C ARG A 330 13.11 -5.48 -17.99
N ASP A 331 11.85 -5.09 -18.24
CA ASP A 331 11.24 -3.90 -17.61
C ASP A 331 10.20 -4.24 -16.52
N LEU A 332 9.75 -5.50 -16.42
CA LEU A 332 8.71 -5.93 -15.47
C LEU A 332 9.21 -6.95 -14.43
N THR A 333 10.50 -7.29 -14.39
CA THR A 333 11.10 -8.21 -13.40
C THR A 333 12.05 -7.51 -12.43
#